data_029ba497cda196230f015b0248bb365a
#
_entry.id   029ba497cda196230f015b0248bb365a
#
_cell.length_a   1.000
_cell.length_b   1.000
_cell.length_c   1.000
_cell.angle_alpha   90.00
_cell.angle_beta   90.00
_cell.angle_gamma   90.00
#
_symmetry.space_group_name_H-M   'P 1'
#
loop_
_entity.id
_entity.type
_entity.pdbx_description
1 polymer ?
#
loop_
_entity_poly.entity_id
_entity_poly.type
_entity_poly.pdbx_seq_one_letter_code
_entity_poly.pdbx_strand_id
1 'polypeptide(L)'
;MTPDNIQFRTGVIKPMECVKEGWALIKDQYWLFLGIVFVGVFIGGAVPIVLIGPMMVGIYLCFFRRMRGEPVEFGHLFKGFDYFAQSLIAALIQMIPMVIVMVPLYIIMFAFMIVSVPRSGGRMSPDESATFAFTFLGFYVVFIVVIITVAVIVSIFFMFAFPLIADRNLSGIYAVKLSIKAARANFGGVFGLVLICVGLGILGVICCYVGAFLVMPVSFAAYAVAYRRVFPEISQNFASPPPPANWAA
;
A
#
# COMPACT_ATOMS: atom_id res chain seq x y z
N MET A 1 8.62 -24.72 -2.41
CA MET A 1 7.39 -24.74 -1.59
C MET A 1 6.22 -24.58 -2.53
N THR A 2 5.31 -25.55 -2.57
CA THR A 2 4.08 -25.42 -3.33
C THR A 2 3.21 -24.34 -2.68
N PRO A 3 2.62 -23.47 -3.46
CA PRO A 3 1.90 -22.28 -2.97
C PRO A 3 0.71 -22.56 -2.05
N ASP A 4 0.16 -23.76 -2.08
CA ASP A 4 -1.07 -24.10 -1.37
C ASP A 4 -0.96 -24.25 0.15
N ASN A 5 0.26 -24.23 0.72
CA ASN A 5 0.50 -24.48 2.15
C ASN A 5 0.91 -23.25 2.98
N ILE A 6 0.77 -22.02 2.45
CA ILE A 6 1.08 -20.83 3.27
C ILE A 6 -0.09 -20.58 4.22
N GLN A 7 0.13 -20.96 5.47
CA GLN A 7 -0.82 -20.67 6.56
C GLN A 7 -0.68 -19.21 6.99
N PHE A 8 -1.78 -18.57 7.27
CA PHE A 8 -1.84 -17.23 7.82
C PHE A 8 -2.76 -17.21 9.05
N ARG A 9 -2.47 -16.30 9.98
CA ARG A 9 -3.27 -16.13 11.21
C ARG A 9 -4.44 -15.20 10.96
N THR A 10 -5.54 -15.42 11.66
CA THR A 10 -6.75 -14.59 11.57
C THR A 10 -7.03 -13.90 12.90
N GLY A 11 -7.62 -12.68 12.84
CA GLY A 11 -8.01 -11.92 14.03
C GLY A 11 -6.84 -11.34 14.84
N VAL A 12 -5.62 -11.33 14.29
CA VAL A 12 -4.40 -10.94 15.03
C VAL A 12 -3.99 -9.47 14.84
N ILE A 13 -4.66 -8.75 13.96
CA ILE A 13 -4.34 -7.34 13.68
C ILE A 13 -5.06 -6.44 14.68
N LYS A 14 -4.29 -5.76 15.52
CA LYS A 14 -4.74 -4.69 16.40
C LYS A 14 -4.20 -3.37 15.87
N PRO A 15 -5.03 -2.51 15.24
CA PRO A 15 -4.56 -1.37 14.47
C PRO A 15 -3.65 -0.41 15.25
N MET A 16 -4.05 -0.01 16.46
CA MET A 16 -3.29 0.93 17.28
C MET A 16 -1.95 0.34 17.74
N GLU A 17 -1.92 -0.96 18.05
CA GLU A 17 -0.65 -1.63 18.42
C GLU A 17 0.29 -1.69 17.22
N CYS A 18 -0.21 -1.99 16.01
CA CYS A 18 0.59 -1.99 14.79
C CYS A 18 1.25 -0.63 14.52
N VAL A 19 0.53 0.47 14.76
CA VAL A 19 1.10 1.82 14.61
C VAL A 19 2.15 2.11 15.68
N LYS A 20 1.88 1.75 16.95
CA LYS A 20 2.84 1.94 18.05
C LYS A 20 4.13 1.12 17.84
N GLU A 21 3.98 -0.14 17.46
CA GLU A 21 5.14 -1.01 17.15
C GLU A 21 5.89 -0.54 15.90
N GLY A 22 5.15 -0.10 14.87
CA GLY A 22 5.74 0.48 13.67
C GLY A 22 6.57 1.72 13.98
N TRP A 23 6.07 2.64 14.83
CA TRP A 23 6.85 3.77 15.30
C TRP A 23 8.08 3.34 16.10
N ALA A 24 7.92 2.42 17.05
CA ALA A 24 9.04 1.91 17.86
C ALA A 24 10.12 1.27 16.99
N LEU A 25 9.76 0.63 15.88
CA LEU A 25 10.68 -0.01 14.95
C LEU A 25 11.61 1.00 14.25
N ILE A 26 11.09 2.18 13.88
CA ILE A 26 11.82 3.15 13.04
C ILE A 26 12.36 4.37 13.80
N LYS A 27 11.87 4.67 14.99
CA LYS A 27 12.15 5.92 15.73
C LYS A 27 13.66 6.25 15.82
N ASP A 28 14.52 5.24 16.02
CA ASP A 28 15.96 5.42 16.18
C ASP A 28 16.69 5.76 14.87
N GLN A 29 16.08 5.39 13.73
CA GLN A 29 16.59 5.64 12.37
C GLN A 29 15.52 6.32 11.49
N TYR A 30 14.66 7.13 12.10
CA TYR A 30 13.51 7.72 11.45
C TYR A 30 13.85 8.44 10.14
N TRP A 31 14.90 9.25 10.11
CA TRP A 31 15.32 10.00 8.93
C TRP A 31 15.77 9.11 7.77
N LEU A 32 16.38 7.97 8.08
CA LEU A 32 16.74 6.98 7.07
C LEU A 32 15.48 6.38 6.43
N PHE A 33 14.51 5.96 7.26
CA PHE A 33 13.25 5.41 6.76
C PHE A 33 12.40 6.45 6.03
N LEU A 34 12.44 7.71 6.47
CA LEU A 34 11.81 8.80 5.75
C LEU A 34 12.41 8.96 4.35
N GLY A 35 13.73 8.97 4.23
CA GLY A 35 14.43 9.03 2.95
C GLY A 35 14.09 7.83 2.06
N ILE A 36 14.13 6.60 2.59
CA ILE A 36 13.80 5.36 1.86
C ILE A 36 12.38 5.42 1.31
N VAL A 37 11.41 5.74 2.16
CA VAL A 37 9.99 5.78 1.74
C VAL A 37 9.74 6.93 0.77
N PHE A 38 10.27 8.13 1.07
CA PHE A 38 10.11 9.29 0.19
C PHE A 38 10.66 9.04 -1.21
N VAL A 39 11.91 8.56 -1.30
CA VAL A 39 12.55 8.29 -2.59
C VAL A 39 11.88 7.11 -3.30
N GLY A 40 11.52 6.05 -2.56
CA GLY A 40 10.81 4.90 -3.13
C GLY A 40 9.46 5.29 -3.72
N VAL A 41 8.68 6.10 -3.03
CA VAL A 41 7.38 6.60 -3.53
C VAL A 41 7.56 7.59 -4.67
N PHE A 42 8.56 8.48 -4.58
CA PHE A 42 8.84 9.48 -5.63
C PHE A 42 9.30 8.83 -6.93
N ILE A 43 10.27 7.90 -6.87
CA ILE A 43 10.74 7.15 -8.05
C ILE A 43 9.62 6.26 -8.58
N GLY A 44 8.89 5.55 -7.70
CA GLY A 44 7.73 4.74 -8.09
C GLY A 44 6.65 5.55 -8.79
N GLY A 45 6.46 6.81 -8.39
CA GLY A 45 5.52 7.75 -8.99
C GLY A 45 6.00 8.36 -10.31
N ALA A 46 7.32 8.44 -10.54
CA ALA A 46 7.89 9.01 -11.77
C ALA A 46 7.56 8.18 -13.03
N VAL A 47 7.54 6.84 -12.90
CA VAL A 47 7.06 5.92 -13.93
C VAL A 47 6.09 4.93 -13.27
N PRO A 48 4.82 5.35 -13.03
CA PRO A 48 3.92 4.68 -12.09
C PRO A 48 3.69 3.20 -12.36
N ILE A 49 3.57 2.80 -13.62
CA ILE A 49 3.26 1.40 -13.97
C ILE A 49 4.48 0.51 -13.76
N VAL A 50 5.67 1.01 -14.08
CA VAL A 50 6.89 0.19 -14.18
C VAL A 50 7.65 0.14 -12.85
N LEU A 51 7.81 1.30 -12.20
CA LEU A 51 8.70 1.44 -11.05
C LEU A 51 8.00 1.29 -9.69
N ILE A 52 6.67 1.47 -9.63
CA ILE A 52 5.95 1.42 -8.34
C ILE A 52 6.09 0.05 -7.67
N GLY A 53 6.00 -1.05 -8.44
CA GLY A 53 6.12 -2.41 -7.92
C GLY A 53 7.46 -2.67 -7.24
N PRO A 54 8.59 -2.55 -7.97
CA PRO A 54 9.93 -2.74 -7.41
C PRO A 54 10.22 -1.83 -6.21
N MET A 55 9.83 -0.55 -6.29
CA MET A 55 10.04 0.40 -5.18
C MET A 55 9.26 0.01 -3.94
N MET A 56 8.01 -0.42 -4.07
CA MET A 56 7.21 -0.90 -2.95
C MET A 56 7.85 -2.14 -2.31
N VAL A 57 8.30 -3.12 -3.10
CA VAL A 57 9.02 -4.29 -2.58
C VAL A 57 10.30 -3.88 -1.88
N GLY A 58 11.09 -2.95 -2.45
CA GLY A 58 12.32 -2.44 -1.87
C GLY A 58 12.09 -1.76 -0.51
N ILE A 59 11.04 -0.95 -0.38
CA ILE A 59 10.64 -0.35 0.90
C ILE A 59 10.39 -1.47 1.94
N TYR A 60 9.58 -2.49 1.63
CA TYR A 60 9.29 -3.57 2.58
C TYR A 60 10.52 -4.41 2.93
N LEU A 61 11.45 -4.63 1.99
CA LEU A 61 12.73 -5.30 2.28
C LEU A 61 13.51 -4.55 3.36
N CYS A 62 13.57 -3.21 3.32
CA CYS A 62 14.21 -2.40 4.34
C CYS A 62 13.54 -2.57 5.72
N PHE A 63 12.20 -2.56 5.77
CA PHE A 63 11.47 -2.79 7.03
C PHE A 63 11.71 -4.21 7.58
N PHE A 64 11.70 -5.23 6.74
CA PHE A 64 11.94 -6.61 7.17
C PHE A 64 13.37 -6.83 7.67
N ARG A 65 14.37 -6.21 7.03
CA ARG A 65 15.74 -6.20 7.55
C ARG A 65 15.81 -5.59 8.95
N ARG A 66 15.16 -4.43 9.14
CA ARG A 66 15.09 -3.77 10.46
C ARG A 66 14.42 -4.65 11.51
N MET A 67 13.33 -5.36 11.16
CA MET A 67 12.66 -6.28 12.07
C MET A 67 13.54 -7.46 12.50
N ARG A 68 14.46 -7.89 11.62
CA ARG A 68 15.45 -8.94 11.94
C ARG A 68 16.68 -8.43 12.70
N GLY A 69 16.72 -7.13 13.01
CA GLY A 69 17.88 -6.51 13.65
C GLY A 69 19.09 -6.34 12.73
N GLU A 70 18.92 -6.51 11.42
CA GLU A 70 19.97 -6.33 10.42
C GLU A 70 20.19 -4.83 10.13
N PRO A 71 21.44 -4.43 9.77
CA PRO A 71 21.72 -3.06 9.37
C PRO A 71 20.93 -2.70 8.09
N VAL A 72 20.32 -1.52 8.11
CA VAL A 72 19.57 -0.99 6.95
C VAL A 72 20.37 0.15 6.33
N GLU A 73 20.63 0.04 5.04
CA GLU A 73 21.27 1.06 4.22
C GLU A 73 20.28 1.54 3.14
N PHE A 74 20.45 2.78 2.70
CA PHE A 74 19.62 3.36 1.66
C PHE A 74 19.62 2.54 0.36
N GLY A 75 20.77 1.96 0.00
CA GLY A 75 20.94 1.11 -1.18
C GLY A 75 20.07 -0.15 -1.20
N HIS A 76 19.60 -0.62 -0.02
CA HIS A 76 18.71 -1.78 0.06
C HIS A 76 17.34 -1.53 -0.58
N LEU A 77 16.92 -0.27 -0.73
CA LEU A 77 15.71 0.10 -1.48
C LEU A 77 15.74 -0.46 -2.92
N PHE A 78 16.89 -0.37 -3.56
CA PHE A 78 17.04 -0.79 -4.96
C PHE A 78 17.10 -2.31 -5.17
N LYS A 79 17.27 -3.09 -4.09
CA LYS A 79 17.11 -4.55 -4.17
C LYS A 79 15.68 -5.00 -4.50
N GLY A 80 14.71 -4.10 -4.43
CA GLY A 80 13.37 -4.35 -4.95
C GLY A 80 13.33 -4.66 -6.46
N PHE A 81 14.34 -4.22 -7.23
CA PHE A 81 14.48 -4.55 -8.65
C PHE A 81 14.77 -6.03 -8.90
N ASP A 82 15.31 -6.77 -7.94
CA ASP A 82 15.50 -8.23 -8.04
C ASP A 82 14.14 -8.95 -8.18
N TYR A 83 13.05 -8.30 -7.76
CA TYR A 83 11.67 -8.77 -7.83
C TYR A 83 10.85 -8.07 -8.91
N PHE A 84 11.51 -7.47 -9.91
CA PHE A 84 10.89 -6.60 -10.91
C PHE A 84 9.65 -7.23 -11.57
N ALA A 85 9.80 -8.41 -12.17
CA ALA A 85 8.71 -9.06 -12.91
C ALA A 85 7.50 -9.36 -12.02
N GLN A 86 7.75 -9.88 -10.81
CA GLN A 86 6.68 -10.27 -9.89
C GLN A 86 5.95 -9.06 -9.32
N SER A 87 6.69 -8.02 -8.97
CA SER A 87 6.14 -6.77 -8.44
C SER A 87 5.41 -5.97 -9.51
N LEU A 88 5.88 -5.99 -10.75
CA LEU A 88 5.19 -5.38 -11.89
C LEU A 88 3.83 -6.05 -12.14
N ILE A 89 3.78 -7.39 -12.15
CA ILE A 89 2.52 -8.13 -12.31
C ILE A 89 1.54 -7.77 -11.18
N ALA A 90 2.00 -7.72 -9.94
CA ALA A 90 1.15 -7.34 -8.81
C ALA A 90 0.64 -5.90 -8.93
N ALA A 91 1.50 -4.95 -9.35
CA ALA A 91 1.12 -3.56 -9.58
C ALA A 91 0.09 -3.42 -10.71
N LEU A 92 0.27 -4.13 -11.84
CA LEU A 92 -0.68 -4.15 -12.94
C LEU A 92 -2.06 -4.67 -12.50
N ILE A 93 -2.09 -5.77 -11.74
CA ILE A 93 -3.35 -6.31 -11.22
C ILE A 93 -4.01 -5.31 -10.26
N GLN A 94 -3.23 -4.63 -9.42
CA GLN A 94 -3.73 -3.61 -8.51
C GLN A 94 -4.33 -2.40 -9.24
N MET A 95 -3.84 -2.07 -10.43
CA MET A 95 -4.36 -0.96 -11.23
C MET A 95 -5.72 -1.27 -11.88
N ILE A 96 -6.04 -2.55 -12.13
CA ILE A 96 -7.29 -2.95 -12.81
C ILE A 96 -8.53 -2.32 -12.16
N PRO A 97 -8.82 -2.48 -10.85
CA PRO A 97 -10.00 -1.90 -10.24
C PRO A 97 -10.01 -0.37 -10.31
N MET A 98 -8.83 0.26 -10.23
CA MET A 98 -8.70 1.71 -10.39
C MET A 98 -9.11 2.16 -11.80
N VAL A 99 -8.59 1.51 -12.83
CA VAL A 99 -8.90 1.84 -14.23
C VAL A 99 -10.39 1.62 -14.54
N ILE A 100 -10.97 0.50 -14.08
CA ILE A 100 -12.39 0.19 -14.28
C ILE A 100 -13.31 1.27 -13.72
N VAL A 101 -12.94 1.89 -12.59
CA VAL A 101 -13.77 2.95 -11.99
C VAL A 101 -13.41 4.34 -12.53
N MET A 102 -12.12 4.62 -12.72
CA MET A 102 -11.66 5.94 -13.15
C MET A 102 -12.09 6.29 -14.57
N VAL A 103 -11.94 5.34 -15.51
CA VAL A 103 -12.24 5.63 -16.93
C VAL A 103 -13.70 6.05 -17.14
N PRO A 104 -14.72 5.32 -16.64
CA PRO A 104 -16.12 5.78 -16.74
C PRO A 104 -16.36 7.11 -16.04
N LEU A 105 -15.77 7.33 -14.85
CA LEU A 105 -15.92 8.60 -14.13
C LEU A 105 -15.36 9.78 -14.92
N TYR A 106 -14.20 9.64 -15.55
CA TYR A 106 -13.62 10.68 -16.40
C TYR A 106 -14.48 10.94 -17.63
N ILE A 107 -15.02 9.88 -18.26
CA ILE A 107 -15.94 10.02 -19.42
C ILE A 107 -17.20 10.79 -19.00
N ILE A 108 -17.79 10.43 -17.86
CA ILE A 108 -18.99 11.12 -17.34
C ILE A 108 -18.67 12.59 -17.02
N MET A 109 -17.56 12.86 -16.36
CA MET A 109 -17.12 14.23 -16.04
C MET A 109 -16.90 15.05 -17.30
N PHE A 110 -16.24 14.49 -18.31
CA PHE A 110 -15.98 15.17 -19.58
C PHE A 110 -17.27 15.42 -20.37
N ALA A 111 -18.17 14.44 -20.42
CA ALA A 111 -19.47 14.58 -21.04
C ALA A 111 -20.32 15.68 -20.35
N PHE A 112 -20.34 15.68 -19.02
CA PHE A 112 -20.98 16.72 -18.23
C PHE A 112 -20.42 18.12 -18.55
N MET A 113 -19.09 18.26 -18.62
CA MET A 113 -18.44 19.52 -18.98
C MET A 113 -18.87 20.01 -20.36
N ILE A 114 -18.90 19.13 -21.38
CA ILE A 114 -19.31 19.49 -22.73
C ILE A 114 -20.79 19.92 -22.79
N VAL A 115 -21.67 19.21 -22.09
CA VAL A 115 -23.11 19.49 -22.10
C VAL A 115 -23.45 20.75 -21.33
N SER A 116 -22.71 21.03 -20.24
CA SER A 116 -22.99 22.17 -19.35
C SER A 116 -22.42 23.51 -19.84
N VAL A 117 -21.50 23.49 -20.82
CA VAL A 117 -21.02 24.75 -21.43
C VAL A 117 -22.10 25.27 -22.41
N PRO A 118 -22.58 26.53 -22.23
CA PRO A 118 -23.57 27.13 -23.13
C PRO A 118 -23.06 27.18 -24.57
N ARG A 119 -23.83 26.62 -25.49
CA ARG A 119 -23.52 26.60 -26.94
C ARG A 119 -23.70 27.92 -27.63
N SER A 120 -24.29 28.89 -26.96
CA SER A 120 -24.72 30.18 -27.54
C SER A 120 -23.66 31.25 -27.46
N GLY A 121 -22.37 31.01 -27.65
CA GLY A 121 -21.32 32.03 -27.82
C GLY A 121 -21.43 33.33 -26.98
N GLY A 122 -22.44 33.41 -26.11
CA GLY A 122 -22.78 34.53 -25.23
C GLY A 122 -22.12 34.39 -23.84
N ARG A 123 -21.98 35.53 -23.16
CA ARG A 123 -21.58 35.55 -21.76
C ARG A 123 -22.69 34.89 -20.92
N MET A 124 -22.31 33.95 -20.05
CA MET A 124 -23.23 33.41 -19.05
C MET A 124 -23.76 34.55 -18.17
N SER A 125 -25.03 34.51 -17.85
CA SER A 125 -25.56 35.38 -16.81
C SER A 125 -24.95 35.05 -15.45
N PRO A 126 -24.94 35.95 -14.48
CA PRO A 126 -24.41 35.66 -13.14
C PRO A 126 -25.06 34.43 -12.51
N ASP A 127 -26.38 34.23 -12.69
CA ASP A 127 -27.13 33.10 -12.13
C ASP A 127 -26.78 31.78 -12.82
N GLU A 128 -26.59 31.79 -14.13
CA GLU A 128 -26.14 30.61 -14.89
C GLU A 128 -24.74 30.19 -14.51
N SER A 129 -23.81 31.17 -14.32
CA SER A 129 -22.45 30.91 -13.91
C SER A 129 -22.37 30.35 -12.49
N ALA A 130 -23.20 30.85 -11.56
CA ALA A 130 -23.30 30.35 -10.20
C ALA A 130 -23.85 28.91 -10.18
N THR A 131 -24.93 28.66 -10.92
CA THR A 131 -25.52 27.30 -11.04
C THR A 131 -24.53 26.30 -11.62
N PHE A 132 -23.78 26.69 -12.65
CA PHE A 132 -22.72 25.86 -13.22
C PHE A 132 -21.63 25.55 -12.18
N ALA A 133 -21.17 26.58 -11.48
CA ALA A 133 -20.11 26.41 -10.46
C ALA A 133 -20.53 25.47 -9.31
N PHE A 134 -21.76 25.63 -8.78
CA PHE A 134 -22.27 24.76 -7.72
C PHE A 134 -22.49 23.31 -8.20
N THR A 135 -23.00 23.14 -9.40
CA THR A 135 -23.21 21.80 -9.97
C THR A 135 -21.86 21.10 -10.23
N PHE A 136 -20.89 21.82 -10.78
CA PHE A 136 -19.54 21.31 -11.00
C PHE A 136 -18.84 20.96 -9.68
N LEU A 137 -18.97 21.82 -8.66
CA LEU A 137 -18.42 21.55 -7.32
C LEU A 137 -19.05 20.30 -6.70
N GLY A 138 -20.38 20.16 -6.78
CA GLY A 138 -21.08 18.97 -6.29
C GLY A 138 -20.60 17.70 -6.98
N PHE A 139 -20.47 17.73 -8.31
CA PHE A 139 -19.95 16.60 -9.09
C PHE A 139 -18.50 16.28 -8.69
N TYR A 140 -17.65 17.30 -8.52
CA TYR A 140 -16.25 17.13 -8.13
C TYR A 140 -16.10 16.51 -6.72
N VAL A 141 -16.95 16.91 -5.77
CA VAL A 141 -16.98 16.29 -4.43
C VAL A 141 -17.35 14.81 -4.51
N VAL A 142 -18.39 14.45 -5.27
CA VAL A 142 -18.77 13.04 -5.49
C VAL A 142 -17.63 12.27 -6.14
N PHE A 143 -16.98 12.84 -7.14
CA PHE A 143 -15.83 12.25 -7.82
C PHE A 143 -14.69 11.94 -6.84
N ILE A 144 -14.31 12.89 -5.98
CA ILE A 144 -13.27 12.69 -4.96
C ILE A 144 -13.67 11.58 -3.98
N VAL A 145 -14.92 11.57 -3.50
CA VAL A 145 -15.40 10.56 -2.56
C VAL A 145 -15.31 9.16 -3.16
N VAL A 146 -15.70 8.99 -4.43
CA VAL A 146 -15.58 7.70 -5.14
C VAL A 146 -14.12 7.28 -5.28
N ILE A 147 -13.22 8.20 -5.67
CA ILE A 147 -11.77 7.91 -5.77
C ILE A 147 -11.21 7.42 -4.44
N ILE A 148 -11.48 8.15 -3.36
CA ILE A 148 -10.98 7.80 -2.02
C ILE A 148 -11.54 6.43 -1.60
N THR A 149 -12.83 6.19 -1.83
CA THR A 149 -13.45 4.91 -1.48
C THR A 149 -12.80 3.74 -2.22
N VAL A 150 -12.59 3.87 -3.52
CA VAL A 150 -11.91 2.83 -4.33
C VAL A 150 -10.46 2.64 -3.88
N ALA A 151 -9.73 3.74 -3.63
CA ALA A 151 -8.36 3.67 -3.15
C ALA A 151 -8.25 2.95 -1.80
N VAL A 152 -9.17 3.20 -0.86
CA VAL A 152 -9.24 2.50 0.43
C VAL A 152 -9.53 1.02 0.22
N ILE A 153 -10.50 0.66 -0.61
CA ILE A 153 -10.83 -0.73 -0.91
C ILE A 153 -9.63 -1.47 -1.51
N VAL A 154 -8.98 -0.87 -2.51
CA VAL A 154 -7.78 -1.44 -3.13
C VAL A 154 -6.66 -1.59 -2.10
N SER A 155 -6.42 -0.57 -1.26
CA SER A 155 -5.42 -0.63 -0.19
C SER A 155 -5.66 -1.78 0.78
N ILE A 156 -6.91 -2.04 1.16
CA ILE A 156 -7.27 -3.15 2.05
C ILE A 156 -6.90 -4.50 1.43
N PHE A 157 -7.30 -4.75 0.19
CA PHE A 157 -7.13 -6.06 -0.43
C PHE A 157 -5.70 -6.33 -0.92
N PHE A 158 -4.96 -5.30 -1.28
CA PHE A 158 -3.59 -5.42 -1.79
C PHE A 158 -2.49 -5.14 -0.74
N MET A 159 -2.86 -4.83 0.50
CA MET A 159 -1.96 -4.46 1.58
C MET A 159 -0.80 -5.46 1.78
N PHE A 160 -1.07 -6.76 1.61
CA PHE A 160 -0.07 -7.81 1.82
C PHE A 160 0.63 -8.26 0.53
N ALA A 161 0.24 -7.78 -0.66
CA ALA A 161 0.76 -8.27 -1.92
C ALA A 161 2.28 -8.03 -2.06
N PHE A 162 2.73 -6.79 -1.90
CA PHE A 162 4.16 -6.44 -1.98
C PHE A 162 4.99 -7.02 -0.83
N PRO A 163 4.53 -6.99 0.44
CA PRO A 163 5.20 -7.71 1.52
C PRO A 163 5.39 -9.21 1.26
N LEU A 164 4.39 -9.89 0.66
CA LEU A 164 4.49 -11.31 0.31
C LEU A 164 5.53 -11.58 -0.77
N ILE A 165 5.67 -10.70 -1.75
CA ILE A 165 6.72 -10.79 -2.77
C ILE A 165 8.08 -10.59 -2.12
N ALA A 166 8.24 -9.55 -1.27
CA ALA A 166 9.48 -9.22 -0.60
C ALA A 166 9.97 -10.32 0.36
N ASP A 167 9.05 -10.94 1.11
CA ASP A 167 9.39 -11.89 2.18
C ASP A 167 9.45 -13.35 1.70
N ARG A 168 8.55 -13.71 0.75
CA ARG A 168 8.35 -15.10 0.34
C ARG A 168 8.72 -15.39 -1.11
N ASN A 169 9.18 -14.38 -1.84
CA ASN A 169 9.50 -14.48 -3.27
C ASN A 169 8.39 -15.15 -4.10
N LEU A 170 7.13 -14.79 -3.80
CA LEU A 170 5.98 -15.35 -4.48
C LEU A 170 5.78 -14.71 -5.85
N SER A 171 5.16 -15.46 -6.78
CA SER A 171 4.73 -14.87 -8.05
C SER A 171 3.68 -13.79 -7.80
N GLY A 172 3.70 -12.72 -8.62
CA GLY A 172 2.82 -11.56 -8.44
C GLY A 172 1.34 -11.92 -8.36
N ILE A 173 0.86 -12.81 -9.24
CA ILE A 173 -0.54 -13.29 -9.25
C ILE A 173 -0.87 -14.01 -7.94
N TYR A 174 0.04 -14.86 -7.47
CA TYR A 174 -0.19 -15.64 -6.27
C TYR A 174 -0.15 -14.76 -5.00
N ALA A 175 0.78 -13.84 -4.94
CA ALA A 175 0.87 -12.85 -3.85
C ALA A 175 -0.43 -12.03 -3.74
N VAL A 176 -1.00 -11.58 -4.86
CA VAL A 176 -2.27 -10.87 -4.89
C VAL A 176 -3.43 -11.75 -4.41
N LYS A 177 -3.56 -12.97 -4.92
CA LYS A 177 -4.63 -13.91 -4.47
C LYS A 177 -4.55 -14.17 -2.97
N LEU A 178 -3.35 -14.43 -2.46
CA LEU A 178 -3.13 -14.68 -1.04
C LEU A 178 -3.36 -13.42 -0.20
N SER A 179 -2.98 -12.23 -0.69
CA SER A 179 -3.27 -10.95 -0.05
C SER A 179 -4.77 -10.74 0.13
N ILE A 180 -5.55 -10.94 -0.94
CA ILE A 180 -7.02 -10.81 -0.89
C ILE A 180 -7.63 -11.80 0.10
N LYS A 181 -7.17 -13.06 0.11
CA LYS A 181 -7.66 -14.10 1.05
C LYS A 181 -7.36 -13.72 2.51
N ALA A 182 -6.13 -13.29 2.80
CA ALA A 182 -5.70 -12.90 4.13
C ALA A 182 -6.39 -11.60 4.60
N ALA A 183 -6.55 -10.62 3.71
CA ALA A 183 -7.24 -9.37 4.01
C ALA A 183 -8.73 -9.61 4.34
N ARG A 184 -9.42 -10.47 3.59
CA ARG A 184 -10.81 -10.85 3.89
C ARG A 184 -10.93 -11.53 5.26
N ALA A 185 -10.02 -12.43 5.58
CA ALA A 185 -10.03 -13.15 6.85
C ALA A 185 -9.68 -12.26 8.06
N ASN A 186 -9.01 -11.12 7.83
CA ASN A 186 -8.63 -10.14 8.85
C ASN A 186 -9.28 -8.76 8.59
N PHE A 187 -10.44 -8.73 7.92
CA PHE A 187 -11.01 -7.49 7.39
C PHE A 187 -11.13 -6.38 8.43
N GLY A 188 -11.67 -6.64 9.60
CA GLY A 188 -11.85 -5.63 10.65
C GLY A 188 -10.53 -4.99 11.11
N GLY A 189 -9.48 -5.81 11.29
CA GLY A 189 -8.16 -5.31 11.67
C GLY A 189 -7.47 -4.54 10.56
N VAL A 190 -7.53 -5.04 9.32
CA VAL A 190 -6.96 -4.36 8.13
C VAL A 190 -7.68 -3.05 7.88
N PHE A 191 -9.02 -3.05 7.87
CA PHE A 191 -9.83 -1.86 7.69
C PHE A 191 -9.55 -0.79 8.76
N GLY A 192 -9.52 -1.19 10.04
CA GLY A 192 -9.18 -0.27 11.12
C GLY A 192 -7.78 0.32 10.99
N LEU A 193 -6.79 -0.48 10.57
CA LEU A 193 -5.43 -0.01 10.36
C LEU A 193 -5.34 0.99 9.19
N VAL A 194 -6.00 0.69 8.07
CA VAL A 194 -6.06 1.60 6.91
C VAL A 194 -6.73 2.91 7.30
N LEU A 195 -7.85 2.86 8.05
CA LEU A 195 -8.52 4.08 8.52
C LEU A 195 -7.64 4.95 9.42
N ILE A 196 -6.89 4.33 10.35
CA ILE A 196 -5.95 5.08 11.19
C ILE A 196 -4.86 5.72 10.35
N CYS A 197 -4.25 4.98 9.40
CA CYS A 197 -3.22 5.51 8.53
C CYS A 197 -3.74 6.62 7.61
N VAL A 198 -4.96 6.50 7.08
CA VAL A 198 -5.64 7.56 6.31
C VAL A 198 -5.88 8.79 7.20
N GLY A 199 -6.38 8.59 8.42
CA GLY A 199 -6.58 9.68 9.39
C GLY A 199 -5.28 10.41 9.72
N LEU A 200 -4.19 9.68 9.96
CA LEU A 200 -2.86 10.26 10.16
C LEU A 200 -2.39 11.04 8.93
N GLY A 201 -2.64 10.50 7.73
CA GLY A 201 -2.34 11.18 6.46
C GLY A 201 -3.11 12.51 6.32
N ILE A 202 -4.42 12.52 6.62
CA ILE A 202 -5.26 13.72 6.58
C ILE A 202 -4.74 14.77 7.59
N LEU A 203 -4.43 14.36 8.82
CA LEU A 203 -3.82 15.24 9.81
C LEU A 203 -2.49 15.82 9.30
N GLY A 204 -1.68 14.98 8.63
CA GLY A 204 -0.44 15.41 8.01
C GLY A 204 -0.64 16.44 6.90
N VAL A 205 -1.68 16.31 6.08
CA VAL A 205 -2.04 17.28 5.03
C VAL A 205 -2.46 18.62 5.66
N ILE A 206 -3.28 18.59 6.72
CA ILE A 206 -3.70 19.78 7.47
C ILE A 206 -2.47 20.51 8.04
N CYS A 207 -1.45 19.79 8.49
CA CYS A 207 -0.17 20.34 8.92
C CYS A 207 0.76 20.68 7.74
N CYS A 208 0.28 21.53 6.82
CA CYS A 208 1.05 22.13 5.71
C CYS A 208 1.61 21.11 4.68
N TYR A 209 0.87 20.06 4.33
CA TYR A 209 1.26 19.01 3.36
C TYR A 209 2.55 18.24 3.72
N VAL A 210 3.54 18.92 4.31
CA VAL A 210 4.81 18.29 4.74
C VAL A 210 4.56 17.18 5.76
N GLY A 211 3.58 17.38 6.64
CA GLY A 211 3.22 16.36 7.63
C GLY A 211 2.78 15.02 7.02
N ALA A 212 2.16 15.03 5.83
CA ALA A 212 1.77 13.80 5.15
C ALA A 212 3.00 12.94 4.79
N PHE A 213 4.09 13.56 4.31
CA PHE A 213 5.33 12.86 4.04
C PHE A 213 5.98 12.33 5.31
N LEU A 214 5.93 13.10 6.40
CA LEU A 214 6.46 12.68 7.70
C LEU A 214 5.72 11.47 8.29
N VAL A 215 4.43 11.30 8.01
CA VAL A 215 3.64 10.17 8.51
C VAL A 215 3.84 8.90 7.66
N MET A 216 4.25 9.02 6.39
CA MET A 216 4.40 7.88 5.48
C MET A 216 5.23 6.73 6.06
N PRO A 217 6.45 6.93 6.58
CA PRO A 217 7.25 5.81 7.10
C PRO A 217 6.58 5.09 8.27
N VAL A 218 5.81 5.81 9.08
CA VAL A 218 5.04 5.21 10.19
C VAL A 218 3.94 4.30 9.66
N SER A 219 3.24 4.74 8.62
CA SER A 219 2.18 3.94 7.98
C SER A 219 2.75 2.67 7.32
N PHE A 220 3.86 2.77 6.58
CA PHE A 220 4.54 1.61 6.01
C PHE A 220 5.06 0.64 7.07
N ALA A 221 5.64 1.16 8.16
CA ALA A 221 6.07 0.35 9.31
C ALA A 221 4.89 -0.39 9.95
N ALA A 222 3.75 0.29 10.14
CA ALA A 222 2.54 -0.32 10.69
C ALA A 222 1.99 -1.43 9.79
N TYR A 223 2.02 -1.24 8.46
CA TYR A 223 1.64 -2.29 7.49
C TYR A 223 2.62 -3.46 7.52
N ALA A 224 3.92 -3.22 7.66
CA ALA A 224 4.92 -4.28 7.78
C ALA A 224 4.74 -5.08 9.08
N VAL A 225 4.41 -4.43 10.20
CA VAL A 225 4.07 -5.09 11.48
C VAL A 225 2.79 -5.92 11.33
N ALA A 226 1.73 -5.37 10.73
CA ALA A 226 0.50 -6.10 10.48
C ALA A 226 0.74 -7.34 9.61
N TYR A 227 1.57 -7.21 8.57
CA TYR A 227 1.99 -8.34 7.74
C TYR A 227 2.65 -9.44 8.58
N ARG A 228 3.63 -9.11 9.45
CA ARG A 228 4.31 -10.10 10.31
C ARG A 228 3.39 -10.77 11.33
N ARG A 229 2.36 -10.09 11.81
CA ARG A 229 1.34 -10.70 12.67
C ARG A 229 0.50 -11.73 11.94
N VAL A 230 0.13 -11.46 10.68
CA VAL A 230 -0.65 -12.37 9.84
C VAL A 230 0.22 -13.49 9.27
N PHE A 231 1.40 -13.17 8.81
CA PHE A 231 2.38 -14.09 8.22
C PHE A 231 3.66 -14.13 9.08
N PRO A 232 3.70 -14.94 10.12
CA PRO A 232 4.89 -15.07 10.96
C PRO A 232 6.09 -15.56 10.15
N GLU A 233 7.29 -15.24 10.60
CA GLU A 233 8.51 -15.77 10.01
C GLU A 233 8.43 -17.29 10.01
N ILE A 234 8.88 -17.89 8.91
CA ILE A 234 9.14 -19.32 8.90
C ILE A 234 10.37 -19.49 9.78
N SER A 235 10.16 -19.88 11.05
CA SER A 235 11.27 -20.35 11.86
C SER A 235 11.89 -21.49 11.06
N GLN A 236 13.08 -21.27 10.53
CA GLN A 236 13.95 -22.34 10.09
C GLN A 236 14.42 -23.06 11.36
N ASN A 237 13.49 -23.74 12.03
CA ASN A 237 13.86 -24.83 12.90
C ASN A 237 14.39 -25.93 11.98
N PHE A 238 15.63 -25.75 11.50
CA PHE A 238 16.49 -26.89 11.33
C PHE A 238 16.74 -27.44 12.74
N ALA A 239 15.75 -28.15 13.27
CA ALA A 239 16.07 -29.20 14.21
C ALA A 239 17.03 -30.08 13.42
N SER A 240 18.34 -29.94 13.66
CA SER A 240 19.30 -30.94 13.27
C SER A 240 18.70 -32.25 13.75
N PRO A 241 18.56 -33.27 12.88
CA PRO A 241 18.07 -34.55 13.32
C PRO A 241 18.95 -34.96 14.51
N PRO A 242 18.39 -35.51 15.60
CA PRO A 242 19.20 -35.95 16.73
C PRO A 242 20.30 -36.87 16.16
N PRO A 243 21.53 -36.76 16.61
CA PRO A 243 22.62 -37.60 16.14
C PRO A 243 22.14 -39.06 16.25
N PRO A 244 22.36 -39.89 15.22
CA PRO A 244 21.97 -41.27 15.31
C PRO A 244 22.60 -41.91 16.55
N ALA A 245 21.79 -42.70 17.28
CA ALA A 245 22.13 -43.24 18.59
C ALA A 245 23.36 -44.15 18.62
N ASN A 246 24.12 -44.31 17.53
CA ASN A 246 25.15 -45.30 17.31
C ASN A 246 26.57 -44.72 17.15
N TRP A 247 26.85 -43.54 17.74
CA TRP A 247 28.20 -42.95 17.69
C TRP A 247 29.15 -43.45 18.79
N ALA A 248 28.70 -44.39 19.62
CA ALA A 248 29.53 -45.02 20.66
C ALA A 248 29.57 -46.51 20.43
N ALA A 249 30.42 -46.96 19.52
CA ALA A 249 30.95 -48.34 19.45
C ALA A 249 32.36 -48.24 18.91
#